data_f4d1333c679a1d2192cb8fff85630bd4
#
_entry.id   f4d1333c679a1d2192cb8fff85630bd4
#
_cell.length_a   1.000
_cell.length_b   1.000
_cell.length_c   1.000
_cell.angle_alpha   90.00
_cell.angle_beta   90.00
_cell.angle_gamma   90.00
#
_symmetry.space_group_name_H-M   'P 1'
#
loop_
_entity.id
_entity.type
_entity.pdbx_description
1 polymer ?
#
loop_
_entity_poly.entity_id
_entity_poly.type
_entity_poly.pdbx_seq_one_letter_code
_entity_poly.pdbx_strand_id
1 'polypeptide(L)'
;DLDFHHYYGLTELLETWLKTQKYTIENEQDILALRKSFIDDNWEKVYDYTVTLCHNHHLRLHSIYGKRPKLITAEKQKRWVEKQRQKYGMVR
;
A
#
# COMPACT_ATOMS: atom_id res chain seq x y z
N ASP A 1 11.71 16.68 -3.66
CA ASP A 1 11.60 15.46 -2.84
C ASP A 1 10.31 14.72 -3.13
N LEU A 2 10.45 13.53 -3.66
CA LEU A 2 9.31 12.69 -3.98
C LEU A 2 9.33 11.44 -3.12
N ASP A 3 8.15 11.08 -2.62
CA ASP A 3 7.96 9.89 -1.80
C ASP A 3 7.06 8.91 -2.54
N PHE A 4 7.37 7.63 -2.41
CA PHE A 4 6.54 6.58 -2.98
C PHE A 4 5.57 6.08 -1.91
N HIS A 5 4.28 6.05 -2.24
CA HIS A 5 3.24 5.70 -1.29
C HIS A 5 2.42 4.50 -1.79
N HIS A 6 2.24 3.52 -0.91
CA HIS A 6 1.33 2.41 -1.16
C HIS A 6 -0.01 2.72 -0.50
N TYR A 7 -1.10 2.76 -1.28
CA TYR A 7 -2.43 2.98 -0.71
C TYR A 7 -2.81 1.84 0.23
N TYR A 8 -2.43 0.62 -0.13
CA TYR A 8 -2.53 -0.53 0.77
C TYR A 8 -1.16 -0.72 1.41
N GLY A 9 -1.04 -0.41 2.71
CA GLY A 9 0.23 -0.59 3.41
C GLY A 9 0.68 -2.04 3.34
N LEU A 10 1.94 -2.27 2.99
CA LEU A 10 2.44 -3.62 2.76
C LEU A 10 2.36 -4.49 4.01
N THR A 11 2.70 -3.93 5.17
CA THR A 11 2.65 -4.68 6.43
C THR A 11 1.22 -5.09 6.76
N GLU A 12 0.29 -4.15 6.67
CA GLU A 12 -1.12 -4.42 6.97
C GLU A 12 -1.71 -5.41 5.99
N LEU A 13 -1.34 -5.28 4.72
CA LEU A 13 -1.82 -6.18 3.69
C LEU A 13 -1.31 -7.60 3.93
N LEU A 14 -0.02 -7.73 4.25
CA LEU A 14 0.59 -9.02 4.54
C LEU A 14 -0.06 -9.68 5.76
N GLU A 15 -0.22 -8.92 6.84
CA GLU A 15 -0.82 -9.44 8.06
C GLU A 15 -2.25 -9.95 7.80
N THR A 16 -3.02 -9.19 7.04
CA THR A 16 -4.39 -9.58 6.72
C THR A 16 -4.42 -10.83 5.87
N TRP A 17 -3.55 -10.89 4.86
CA TRP A 17 -3.47 -12.05 3.97
C TRP A 17 -3.05 -13.31 4.72
N LEU A 18 -2.06 -13.19 5.61
CA LEU A 18 -1.58 -14.34 6.38
C LEU A 18 -2.67 -14.98 7.21
N LYS A 19 -3.62 -14.19 7.70
CA LYS A 19 -4.73 -14.72 8.49
C LYS A 19 -5.63 -15.65 7.69
N THR A 20 -5.63 -15.54 6.37
CA THR A 20 -6.47 -16.37 5.49
C THR A 20 -5.74 -17.61 4.99
N GLN A 21 -4.44 -17.75 5.34
CA GLN A 21 -3.61 -18.81 4.80
C GLN A 21 -3.31 -19.87 5.87
N LYS A 22 -3.23 -21.10 5.41
CA LYS A 22 -2.66 -22.18 6.23
C LYS A 22 -1.25 -22.40 5.72
N TYR A 23 -0.26 -22.20 6.60
CA TYR A 23 1.12 -22.32 6.18
C TYR A 23 1.96 -22.90 7.31
N THR A 24 3.07 -23.54 6.93
CA THR A 24 4.07 -24.03 7.85
C THR A 24 5.41 -23.57 7.34
N ILE A 25 6.22 -22.97 8.17
CA ILE A 25 7.56 -22.52 7.82
C ILE A 25 8.56 -23.40 8.52
N GLU A 26 9.29 -24.21 7.76
CA GLU A 26 10.32 -25.11 8.30
C GLU A 26 11.70 -24.77 7.78
N ASN A 27 11.76 -24.03 6.65
CA ASN A 27 13.03 -23.67 6.06
C ASN A 27 12.85 -22.41 5.21
N GLU A 28 13.96 -21.95 4.63
CA GLU A 28 14.01 -20.75 3.83
C GLU A 28 13.15 -20.85 2.57
N GLN A 29 13.07 -22.03 1.99
CA GLN A 29 12.27 -22.23 0.81
C GLN A 29 10.79 -21.99 1.06
N ASP A 30 10.33 -22.35 2.24
CA ASP A 30 8.93 -22.11 2.63
C ASP A 30 8.64 -20.63 2.71
N ILE A 31 9.59 -19.84 3.22
CA ILE A 31 9.44 -18.38 3.30
C ILE A 31 9.35 -17.78 1.91
N LEU A 32 10.22 -18.21 1.01
CA LEU A 32 10.24 -17.70 -0.37
C LEU A 32 8.95 -18.05 -1.11
N ALA A 33 8.46 -19.26 -0.92
CA ALA A 33 7.20 -19.69 -1.54
C ALA A 33 6.03 -18.88 -1.02
N LEU A 34 6.01 -18.61 0.29
CA LEU A 34 4.94 -17.82 0.90
C LEU A 34 4.95 -16.38 0.39
N ARG A 35 6.13 -15.79 0.26
CA ARG A 35 6.28 -14.44 -0.29
C ARG A 35 5.77 -14.37 -1.72
N LYS A 36 6.11 -15.37 -2.53
CA LYS A 36 5.64 -15.40 -3.92
C LYS A 36 4.12 -15.50 -3.97
N SER A 37 3.53 -16.35 -3.14
CA SER A 37 2.07 -16.47 -3.08
C SER A 37 1.40 -15.16 -2.66
N PHE A 38 1.99 -14.47 -1.69
CA PHE A 38 1.47 -13.17 -1.25
C PHE A 38 1.46 -12.18 -2.41
N ILE A 39 2.57 -12.06 -3.11
CA ILE A 39 2.68 -11.13 -4.24
C ILE A 39 1.71 -11.50 -5.35
N ASP A 40 1.62 -12.78 -5.69
CA ASP A 40 0.72 -13.25 -6.75
C ASP A 40 -0.74 -12.94 -6.42
N ASP A 41 -1.14 -13.18 -5.17
CA ASP A 41 -2.52 -12.97 -4.74
C ASP A 41 -2.89 -11.49 -4.62
N ASN A 42 -1.90 -10.63 -4.39
CA ASN A 42 -2.14 -9.22 -4.11
C ASN A 42 -1.43 -8.28 -5.10
N TRP A 43 -1.13 -8.78 -6.29
CA TRP A 43 -0.34 -8.05 -7.28
C TRP A 43 -0.85 -6.62 -7.49
N GLU A 44 -2.14 -6.48 -7.75
CA GLU A 44 -2.72 -5.18 -8.04
C GLU A 44 -2.59 -4.23 -6.84
N LYS A 45 -2.88 -4.72 -5.65
CA LYS A 45 -2.79 -3.90 -4.44
C LYS A 45 -1.36 -3.51 -4.11
N VAL A 46 -0.40 -4.36 -4.44
CA VAL A 46 1.01 -4.09 -4.16
C VAL A 46 1.62 -3.13 -5.19
N TYR A 47 1.28 -3.31 -6.46
CA TYR A 47 1.98 -2.58 -7.53
C TYR A 47 1.13 -1.49 -8.20
N ASP A 48 -0.16 -1.71 -8.35
CA ASP A 48 -1.01 -0.75 -9.07
C ASP A 48 -1.60 0.32 -8.17
N TYR A 49 -1.86 0.00 -6.90
CA TYR A 49 -2.41 0.96 -5.95
C TYR A 49 -1.27 1.69 -5.24
N THR A 50 -0.49 2.41 -6.03
CA THR A 50 0.66 3.17 -5.53
C THR A 50 0.67 4.54 -6.21
N VAL A 51 1.39 5.47 -5.60
CA VAL A 51 1.52 6.81 -6.14
C VAL A 51 2.82 7.44 -5.65
N THR A 52 3.37 8.34 -6.47
CA THR A 52 4.50 9.17 -6.07
C THR A 52 3.96 10.54 -5.69
N LEU A 53 4.30 11.01 -4.50
CA LEU A 53 3.83 12.29 -3.97
C LEU A 53 5.01 13.14 -3.56
N CYS A 54 4.85 14.48 -3.63
CA CYS A 54 5.84 15.32 -2.99
C CYS A 54 5.76 15.10 -1.48
N HIS A 55 6.87 15.34 -0.80
CA HIS A 55 6.98 15.04 0.63
C HIS A 55 5.87 15.71 1.45
N ASN A 56 5.56 16.96 1.15
CA ASN A 56 4.55 17.71 1.88
C ASN A 56 3.16 17.10 1.76
N HIS A 57 2.78 16.67 0.56
CA HIS A 57 1.49 16.01 0.37
C HIS A 57 1.46 14.62 0.99
N HIS A 58 2.59 13.92 1.00
CA HIS A 58 2.68 12.64 1.68
C HIS A 58 2.47 12.79 3.19
N LEU A 59 3.11 13.81 3.79
CA LEU A 59 2.89 14.12 5.21
C LEU A 59 1.43 14.45 5.48
N ARG A 60 0.81 15.24 4.60
CA ARG A 60 -0.58 15.63 4.76
C ARG A 60 -1.51 14.42 4.67
N LEU A 61 -1.24 13.51 3.73
CA LEU A 61 -2.00 12.28 3.60
C LEU A 61 -1.96 11.49 4.91
N HIS A 62 -0.78 11.33 5.48
CA HIS A 62 -0.63 10.59 6.73
C HIS A 62 -1.23 11.33 7.93
N SER A 63 -1.33 12.66 7.87
CA SER A 63 -2.01 13.39 8.93
C SER A 63 -3.51 13.15 8.91
N ILE A 64 -4.07 12.86 7.74
CA ILE A 64 -5.50 12.57 7.59
C ILE A 64 -5.80 11.10 7.93
N TYR A 65 -4.99 10.17 7.41
CA TYR A 65 -5.28 8.74 7.47
C TYR A 65 -4.43 7.98 8.48
N GLY A 66 -3.47 8.65 9.15
CA GLY A 66 -2.63 8.04 10.16
C GLY A 66 -1.31 7.54 9.60
N LYS A 67 -0.39 7.18 10.49
CA LYS A 67 0.91 6.64 10.10
C LYS A 67 0.80 5.29 9.39
N ARG A 68 -0.17 4.49 9.83
CA ARG A 68 -0.45 3.17 9.25
C ARG A 68 -1.91 3.13 8.83
N PRO A 69 -2.22 3.73 7.66
CA PRO A 69 -3.62 3.83 7.23
C PRO A 69 -4.28 2.46 7.12
N LYS A 70 -5.52 2.38 7.56
CA LYS A 70 -6.28 1.14 7.48
C LYS A 70 -6.53 0.78 6.02
N LEU A 71 -6.52 -0.51 5.73
CA LEU A 71 -6.71 -1.00 4.36
C LEU A 71 -8.01 -0.50 3.74
N ILE A 72 -9.07 -0.38 4.52
CA ILE A 72 -10.37 0.06 4.00
C ILE A 72 -10.34 1.52 3.54
N THR A 73 -9.31 2.28 3.87
CA THR A 73 -9.19 3.67 3.45
C THR A 73 -8.43 3.86 2.14
N ALA A 74 -7.96 2.77 1.53
CA ALA A 74 -7.12 2.87 0.33
C ALA A 74 -7.81 3.66 -0.80
N GLU A 75 -9.07 3.38 -1.08
CA GLU A 75 -9.81 4.10 -2.12
C GLU A 75 -10.01 5.58 -1.76
N LYS A 76 -10.26 5.86 -0.49
CA LYS A 76 -10.40 7.25 -0.03
C LYS A 76 -9.09 8.01 -0.18
N GLN A 77 -7.96 7.37 0.15
CA GLN A 77 -6.65 7.97 -0.05
C GLN A 77 -6.42 8.30 -1.52
N LYS A 78 -6.74 7.36 -2.40
CA LYS A 78 -6.56 7.54 -3.83
C LYS A 78 -7.38 8.71 -4.35
N ARG A 79 -8.64 8.81 -3.93
CA ARG A 79 -9.51 9.92 -4.32
C ARG A 79 -8.98 11.25 -3.80
N TRP A 80 -8.47 11.27 -2.58
CA TRP A 80 -7.90 12.47 -2.01
C TRP A 80 -6.70 12.94 -2.84
N VAL A 81 -5.81 12.02 -3.21
CA VAL A 81 -4.64 12.34 -4.02
C VAL A 81 -5.07 12.89 -5.39
N GLU A 82 -6.05 12.27 -6.01
CA GLU A 82 -6.54 12.73 -7.32
C GLU A 82 -7.12 14.14 -7.24
N LYS A 83 -7.83 14.45 -6.16
CA LYS A 83 -8.34 15.81 -5.92
C LYS A 83 -7.20 16.81 -5.76
N GLN A 84 -6.14 16.42 -5.04
CA GLN A 84 -4.98 17.30 -4.87
C GLN A 84 -4.29 17.56 -6.20
N ARG A 85 -4.17 16.54 -7.04
CA ARG A 85 -3.58 16.69 -8.36
C ARG A 85 -4.36 17.69 -9.20
N GLN A 86 -5.68 17.59 -9.20
CA GLN A 86 -6.53 18.51 -9.94
C GLN A 86 -6.41 19.92 -9.38
N LYS A 87 -6.41 20.05 -8.06
CA LYS A 87 -6.40 21.35 -7.40
C LYS A 87 -5.07 22.08 -7.58
N TYR A 88 -3.95 21.36 -7.55
CA TYR A 88 -2.62 21.97 -7.59
C TYR A 88 -1.86 21.69 -8.88
N GLY A 89 -2.51 21.12 -9.87
CA GLY A 89 -1.86 20.83 -11.14
C GLY A 89 -0.78 19.78 -11.07
N MET A 90 -0.84 18.91 -10.08
CA MET A 90 0.11 17.81 -9.93
C MET A 90 -0.28 16.72 -10.92
N VAL A 91 0.28 16.80 -12.09
CA VAL A 91 -0.02 15.82 -13.13
C VAL A 91 1.01 14.74 -13.12
N ARG A 92 0.55 13.54 -13.12
CA ARG A 92 1.46 12.52 -13.40
C ARG A 92 1.21 11.31 -12.86
#